data_73a022cdb73213b67a7340f3750be6f4
#
_entry.id   73a022cdb73213b67a7340f3750be6f4
#
_cell.length_a   1.000
_cell.length_b   1.000
_cell.length_c   1.000
_cell.angle_alpha   90.00
_cell.angle_beta   90.00
_cell.angle_gamma   90.00
#
_symmetry.space_group_name_H-M   'P 1'
#
loop_
_entity.id
_entity.type
_entity.pdbx_description
1 polymer ?
#
loop_
_entity_poly.entity_id
_entity_poly.type
_entity_poly.pdbx_seq_one_letter_code
_entity_poly.pdbx_strand_id
1 'polypeptide(L)'
;MNNENEIEINGETYVKKSAIATEPVFNAADTKGLKYVICRGYYCGVHAGYLKNQDGNHVTLVNSRRLWSWKAKEGISLSAVAKHGIHEDCELPNVLPEIWLGDVYEVIPCTQAAMESIVEAKVRGQN
;
A
#
# COMPACT_ATOMS: atom_id res chain seq x y z
N MET A 1 -30.12 -13.34 2.05
CA MET A 1 -29.82 -14.03 2.07
C MET A 1 -29.47 -14.01 2.05
N ASN A 2 -29.29 -13.61 2.35
CA ASN A 2 -28.78 -14.05 2.44
C ASN A 2 -28.18 -13.70 2.44
N ASN A 3 -27.80 -13.32 2.69
CA ASN A 3 -27.06 -13.62 2.74
C ASN A 3 -26.32 -13.36 2.54
N GLU A 4 -25.96 -13.06 2.71
CA GLU A 4 -25.31 -13.57 2.58
C GLU A 4 -24.62 -13.71 2.64
N ASN A 5 -24.45 -13.72 3.07
CA ASN A 5 -23.90 -14.59 3.21
C ASN A 5 -23.93 -14.98 3.45
N GLU A 6 -24.05 -15.09 3.70
CA GLU A 6 -24.27 -16.20 3.86
C GLU A 6 -24.53 -16.76 3.66
N ILE A 7 -24.98 -16.93 4.00
CA ILE A 7 -25.29 -18.09 3.88
C ILE A 7 -25.71 -18.50 3.87
N GLU A 8 -26.09 -18.76 3.93
CA GLU A 8 -26.59 -19.76 3.95
C GLU A 8 -26.61 -20.51 3.66
N ILE A 9 -27.11 -20.83 3.76
CA ILE A 9 -27.20 -21.86 3.69
C ILE A 9 -27.70 -22.26 3.61
N ASN A 10 -27.99 -22.49 3.63
CA ASN A 10 -28.31 -22.93 3.69
C ASN A 10 -28.55 -22.48 3.75
N GLY A 11 -28.41 -21.85 3.93
CA GLY A 11 -28.27 -21.57 3.99
C GLY A 11 -27.88 -20.82 4.17
N GLU A 12 -27.66 -20.64 4.47
CA GLU A 12 -27.07 -20.48 4.56
C GLU A 12 -26.35 -19.76 4.60
N THR A 13 -26.31 -19.35 4.94
CA THR A 13 -25.64 -19.14 4.86
C THR A 13 -24.84 -18.79 4.92
N TYR A 14 -24.77 -18.47 5.29
CA TYR A 14 -23.90 -18.57 5.29
C TYR A 14 -23.24 -17.82 5.36
N VAL A 15 -23.06 -17.51 5.45
CA VAL A 15 -22.33 -17.11 5.56
C VAL A 15 -21.84 -16.67 5.43
N LYS A 16 -21.49 -16.72 5.49
CA LYS A 16 -20.90 -16.46 5.49
C LYS A 16 -20.20 -16.38 5.04
N LYS A 17 -19.90 -16.72 4.96
CA LYS A 17 -19.09 -16.57 4.48
C LYS A 17 -18.49 -15.68 4.32
N SER A 18 -18.59 -15.52 4.50
CA SER A 18 -18.11 -14.27 4.21
C SER A 18 -17.01 -13.70 5.06
N ALA A 19 -16.91 -13.92 6.21
CA ALA A 19 -15.81 -13.52 7.06
C ALA A 19 -14.48 -13.97 6.51
N ILE A 20 -14.47 -15.09 5.86
CA ILE A 20 -13.26 -15.59 5.26
C ILE A 20 -12.84 -14.76 4.08
N ALA A 21 -13.79 -14.10 3.48
CA ALA A 21 -13.51 -13.26 2.34
C ALA A 21 -12.77 -12.00 2.72
N THR A 22 -12.47 -11.82 3.99
CA THR A 22 -11.81 -10.60 4.44
C THR A 22 -10.29 -10.66 4.42
N GLU A 23 -9.70 -11.74 3.90
CA GLU A 23 -8.26 -11.76 3.72
C GLU A 23 -7.84 -10.61 2.83
N PRO A 24 -6.87 -9.80 3.29
CA PRO A 24 -6.43 -8.68 2.48
C PRO A 24 -5.72 -9.14 1.21
N VAL A 25 -5.92 -8.41 0.13
CA VAL A 25 -5.29 -8.69 -1.15
C VAL A 25 -4.31 -7.57 -1.44
N PHE A 26 -3.04 -7.94 -1.66
CA PHE A 26 -1.95 -6.99 -1.87
C PHE A 26 -1.72 -6.79 -3.36
N ASN A 27 -2.70 -6.15 -4.02
CA ASN A 27 -2.66 -6.01 -5.47
C ASN A 27 -3.03 -4.61 -5.95
N ALA A 28 -2.83 -3.60 -5.13
CA ALA A 28 -3.11 -2.23 -5.54
C ALA A 28 -2.29 -1.89 -6.78
N ALA A 29 -2.93 -1.24 -7.76
CA ALA A 29 -2.30 -0.91 -9.03
C ALA A 29 -3.01 0.28 -9.66
N ASP A 30 -2.34 0.90 -10.65
CA ASP A 30 -2.97 1.95 -11.43
C ASP A 30 -3.74 1.35 -12.61
N THR A 31 -4.34 2.21 -13.44
CA THR A 31 -5.15 1.76 -14.57
C THR A 31 -4.32 1.08 -15.66
N LYS A 32 -3.00 1.26 -15.63
CA LYS A 32 -2.09 0.63 -16.59
C LYS A 32 -1.52 -0.67 -16.06
N GLY A 33 -1.88 -1.07 -14.85
CA GLY A 33 -1.40 -2.30 -14.26
C GLY A 33 -0.11 -2.18 -13.48
N LEU A 34 0.43 -0.97 -13.29
CA LEU A 34 1.62 -0.77 -12.46
C LEU A 34 1.25 -0.94 -11.01
N LYS A 35 1.90 -1.87 -10.34
CA LYS A 35 1.57 -2.17 -8.94
C LYS A 35 2.08 -1.11 -8.00
N TYR A 36 1.30 -0.80 -6.98
CA TYR A 36 1.70 0.13 -5.94
C TYR A 36 2.45 -0.63 -4.86
N VAL A 37 3.67 -0.18 -4.58
CA VAL A 37 4.56 -0.87 -3.64
C VAL A 37 5.20 0.11 -2.68
N ILE A 38 5.67 -0.42 -1.56
CA ILE A 38 6.54 0.30 -0.64
C ILE A 38 7.93 -0.28 -0.79
N CYS A 39 8.91 0.59 -1.03
CA CYS A 39 10.31 0.19 -1.17
C CYS A 39 11.09 0.72 0.01
N ARG A 40 11.97 -0.12 0.56
CA ARG A 40 12.87 0.28 1.63
C ARG A 40 14.29 -0.05 1.25
N GLY A 41 15.17 0.93 1.40
CA GLY A 41 16.58 0.77 1.14
C GLY A 41 17.41 1.21 2.32
N TYR A 42 18.68 0.80 2.32
CA TYR A 42 19.57 1.11 3.43
C TYR A 42 19.88 2.62 3.48
N TYR A 43 20.17 3.20 2.34
CA TYR A 43 20.49 4.63 2.27
C TYR A 43 19.33 5.47 1.76
N CYS A 44 18.51 4.94 0.86
CA CYS A 44 17.45 5.74 0.25
C CYS A 44 16.23 5.94 1.16
N GLY A 45 16.10 5.16 2.22
CA GLY A 45 14.95 5.26 3.11
C GLY A 45 13.74 4.52 2.58
N VAL A 46 12.55 5.07 2.83
CA VAL A 46 11.29 4.42 2.50
C VAL A 46 10.51 5.26 1.50
N HIS A 47 10.03 4.62 0.44
CA HIS A 47 9.28 5.29 -0.62
C HIS A 47 8.11 4.41 -1.04
N ALA A 48 6.99 5.03 -1.40
CA ALA A 48 5.85 4.32 -1.94
C ALA A 48 5.52 4.89 -3.31
N GLY A 49 5.13 4.02 -4.24
CA GLY A 49 4.80 4.48 -5.58
C GLY A 49 4.46 3.31 -6.48
N TYR A 50 4.18 3.63 -7.74
CA TYR A 50 3.87 2.61 -8.74
C TYR A 50 5.18 2.07 -9.31
N LEU A 51 5.33 0.75 -9.29
CA LEU A 51 6.55 0.08 -9.74
C LEU A 51 6.61 0.07 -11.25
N LYS A 52 7.51 0.86 -11.80
CA LYS A 52 7.69 0.93 -13.26
C LYS A 52 8.72 -0.10 -13.72
N ASN A 53 9.80 -0.26 -12.95
CA ASN A 53 10.88 -1.16 -13.33
C ASN A 53 11.64 -1.60 -12.10
N GLN A 54 12.17 -2.81 -12.16
CA GLN A 54 13.01 -3.36 -11.10
C GLN A 54 14.09 -4.21 -11.73
N ASP A 55 15.34 -3.92 -11.38
CA ASP A 55 16.51 -4.66 -11.86
C ASP A 55 17.44 -4.84 -10.67
N GLY A 56 17.38 -6.03 -10.06
CA GLY A 56 18.07 -6.27 -8.80
C GLY A 56 17.53 -5.35 -7.73
N ASN A 57 18.41 -4.60 -7.07
CA ASN A 57 18.00 -3.61 -6.08
C ASN A 57 17.85 -2.20 -6.66
N HIS A 58 17.86 -2.08 -7.98
CA HIS A 58 17.55 -0.82 -8.65
C HIS A 58 16.06 -0.81 -8.99
N VAL A 59 15.35 0.19 -8.49
CA VAL A 59 13.89 0.27 -8.64
C VAL A 59 13.53 1.66 -9.14
N THR A 60 12.61 1.72 -10.10
CA THR A 60 12.04 2.98 -10.57
C THR A 60 10.58 3.02 -10.16
N LEU A 61 10.21 4.07 -9.44
CA LEU A 61 8.81 4.29 -9.04
C LEU A 61 8.27 5.52 -9.75
N VAL A 62 6.99 5.45 -10.10
CA VAL A 62 6.25 6.56 -10.71
C VAL A 62 5.25 7.07 -9.68
N ASN A 63 5.07 8.38 -9.63
CA ASN A 63 4.20 9.05 -8.68
C ASN A 63 4.49 8.59 -7.26
N SER A 64 5.76 8.74 -6.88
CA SER A 64 6.24 8.25 -5.59
C SER A 64 6.09 9.30 -4.50
N ARG A 65 5.96 8.83 -3.29
CA ARG A 65 5.98 9.66 -2.09
C ARG A 65 6.97 9.07 -1.09
N ARG A 66 7.74 9.92 -0.46
CA ARG A 66 8.69 9.49 0.56
C ARG A 66 7.96 9.31 1.89
N LEU A 67 8.16 8.17 2.54
CA LEU A 67 7.63 7.93 3.88
C LEU A 67 8.75 8.17 4.89
N TRP A 68 9.09 9.44 5.12
CA TRP A 68 10.20 9.73 6.02
C TRP A 68 9.76 9.84 7.47
N SER A 69 8.49 10.11 7.72
CA SER A 69 7.92 10.10 9.06
C SER A 69 6.48 9.59 8.94
N TRP A 70 6.22 8.43 9.52
CA TRP A 70 4.93 7.78 9.31
C TRP A 70 4.49 7.03 10.56
N LYS A 71 3.20 6.80 10.64
CA LYS A 71 2.57 5.99 11.67
C LYS A 71 1.57 5.09 10.98
N ALA A 72 1.65 3.79 11.24
CA ALA A 72 0.71 2.84 10.65
C ALA A 72 -0.68 3.07 11.21
N LYS A 73 -1.69 2.90 10.38
CA LYS A 73 -3.08 3.00 10.82
C LYS A 73 -3.39 1.96 11.88
N GLU A 74 -2.87 0.75 11.70
CA GLU A 74 -2.94 -0.34 12.66
C GLU A 74 -1.60 -1.03 12.67
N GLY A 75 -1.12 -1.40 13.86
CA GLY A 75 0.18 -2.03 13.97
C GLY A 75 1.30 -1.02 14.02
N ILE A 76 2.54 -1.51 13.93
CA ILE A 76 3.72 -0.67 14.11
C ILE A 76 4.77 -0.86 13.03
N SER A 77 4.63 -1.84 12.15
CA SER A 77 5.67 -2.17 11.19
C SER A 77 5.35 -1.62 9.80
N LEU A 78 6.37 -1.61 8.95
CA LEU A 78 6.17 -1.23 7.56
C LEU A 78 5.25 -2.21 6.85
N SER A 79 5.29 -3.49 7.23
CA SER A 79 4.35 -4.47 6.70
C SER A 79 2.91 -4.12 7.06
N ALA A 80 2.69 -3.57 8.25
CA ALA A 80 1.37 -3.12 8.66
C ALA A 80 0.92 -1.93 7.82
N VAL A 81 1.85 -1.06 7.43
CA VAL A 81 1.52 0.05 6.53
C VAL A 81 1.09 -0.48 5.17
N ALA A 82 1.79 -1.48 4.64
CA ALA A 82 1.42 -2.06 3.36
C ALA A 82 0.04 -2.72 3.39
N LYS A 83 -0.37 -3.21 4.54
CA LYS A 83 -1.64 -3.89 4.72
C LYS A 83 -2.78 -2.93 5.04
N HIS A 84 -2.56 -2.02 5.98
CA HIS A 84 -3.63 -1.16 6.53
C HIS A 84 -3.51 0.30 6.12
N GLY A 85 -2.33 0.73 5.68
CA GLY A 85 -2.09 2.11 5.34
C GLY A 85 -1.51 2.90 6.50
N ILE A 86 -1.36 4.21 6.28
CA ILE A 86 -0.85 5.13 7.29
C ILE A 86 -2.01 5.82 8.01
N HIS A 87 -1.71 6.30 9.21
CA HIS A 87 -2.70 7.03 10.01
C HIS A 87 -3.09 8.31 9.28
N GLU A 88 -4.35 8.70 9.44
CA GLU A 88 -4.89 9.86 8.74
C GLU A 88 -4.24 11.18 9.12
N ASP A 89 -3.56 11.23 10.26
CA ASP A 89 -2.85 12.44 10.69
C ASP A 89 -1.46 12.56 10.08
N CYS A 90 -1.00 11.55 9.35
CA CYS A 90 0.32 11.60 8.73
C CYS A 90 0.37 12.64 7.62
N GLU A 91 1.52 13.31 7.53
CA GLU A 91 1.81 14.25 6.45
C GLU A 91 3.06 13.77 5.74
N LEU A 92 3.03 13.73 4.43
CA LEU A 92 4.13 13.23 3.62
C LEU A 92 4.61 14.31 2.67
N PRO A 93 5.88 14.22 2.24
CA PRO A 93 6.35 15.10 1.15
C PRO A 93 5.47 14.92 -0.08
N ASN A 94 5.52 15.91 -0.96
CA ASN A 94 4.70 15.89 -2.16
C ASN A 94 5.10 14.74 -3.08
N VAL A 95 4.20 14.40 -4.00
CA VAL A 95 4.41 13.34 -4.99
C VAL A 95 5.50 13.75 -5.97
N LEU A 96 6.41 12.83 -6.27
CA LEU A 96 7.38 13.00 -7.35
C LEU A 96 6.92 12.20 -8.56
N PRO A 97 6.99 12.76 -9.77
CA PRO A 97 6.59 12.01 -10.96
C PRO A 97 7.37 10.72 -11.14
N GLU A 98 8.66 10.71 -10.83
CA GLU A 98 9.47 9.52 -10.96
C GLU A 98 10.68 9.62 -10.05
N ILE A 99 11.08 8.48 -9.48
CA ILE A 99 12.29 8.39 -8.67
C ILE A 99 13.02 7.08 -8.98
N TRP A 100 14.33 7.15 -8.99
CA TRP A 100 15.20 5.99 -9.21
C TRP A 100 15.92 5.69 -7.90
N LEU A 101 15.77 4.45 -7.42
CA LEU A 101 16.34 4.01 -6.16
C LEU A 101 17.36 2.93 -6.44
N GLY A 102 18.56 3.04 -5.84
CA GLY A 102 19.67 2.15 -6.19
C GLY A 102 20.01 1.10 -5.15
N ASP A 103 19.40 1.16 -3.96
CA ASP A 103 19.78 0.26 -2.87
C ASP A 103 18.58 -0.37 -2.18
N VAL A 104 17.55 -0.72 -2.97
CA VAL A 104 16.32 -1.27 -2.42
C VAL A 104 16.52 -2.72 -2.04
N TYR A 105 16.21 -3.04 -0.78
CA TYR A 105 16.30 -4.40 -0.27
C TYR A 105 14.95 -5.03 -0.01
N GLU A 106 13.90 -4.19 0.02
CA GLU A 106 12.57 -4.67 0.34
C GLU A 106 11.56 -3.97 -0.55
N VAL A 107 10.72 -4.75 -1.24
CA VAL A 107 9.63 -4.24 -2.06
C VAL A 107 8.38 -4.93 -1.56
N ILE A 108 7.45 -4.16 -1.00
CA ILE A 108 6.26 -4.72 -0.37
C ILE A 108 5.03 -4.28 -1.16
N PRO A 109 4.28 -5.23 -1.73
CA PRO A 109 3.04 -4.87 -2.41
C PRO A 109 2.00 -4.37 -1.41
N CYS A 110 1.17 -3.43 -1.83
CA CYS A 110 0.19 -2.79 -0.97
C CYS A 110 -1.22 -3.27 -1.27
N THR A 111 -2.08 -3.17 -0.25
CA THR A 111 -3.52 -3.30 -0.46
C THR A 111 -4.05 -2.00 -1.05
N GLN A 112 -5.24 -2.06 -1.64
CA GLN A 112 -5.89 -0.87 -2.18
C GLN A 112 -6.09 0.19 -1.10
N ALA A 113 -6.50 -0.21 0.10
CA ALA A 113 -6.70 0.73 1.20
C ALA A 113 -5.39 1.41 1.61
N ALA A 114 -4.29 0.64 1.64
CA ALA A 114 -2.99 1.21 1.98
C ALA A 114 -2.54 2.23 0.92
N MET A 115 -2.68 1.88 -0.35
CA MET A 115 -2.34 2.79 -1.44
C MET A 115 -3.13 4.10 -1.31
N GLU A 116 -4.44 4.00 -1.11
CA GLU A 116 -5.28 5.19 -1.02
C GLU A 116 -4.87 6.09 0.14
N SER A 117 -4.54 5.50 1.29
CA SER A 117 -4.14 6.28 2.44
C SER A 117 -2.85 7.08 2.17
N ILE A 118 -1.93 6.50 1.41
CA ILE A 118 -0.67 7.16 1.09
C ILE A 118 -0.85 8.19 0.00
N VAL A 119 -1.59 7.84 -1.06
CA VAL A 119 -1.84 8.75 -2.17
C VAL A 119 -2.58 10.01 -1.70
N GLU A 120 -3.51 9.85 -0.76
CA GLU A 120 -4.36 10.95 -0.28
C GLU A 120 -3.80 11.65 0.94
N ALA A 121 -2.66 11.22 1.47
CA ALA A 121 -2.07 11.85 2.66
C ALA A 121 -1.77 13.31 2.41
N LYS A 122 -1.95 14.13 3.45
CA LYS A 122 -1.67 15.57 3.38
C LYS A 122 -0.22 15.80 3.04
N VAL A 123 0.04 16.87 2.29
CA VAL A 123 1.39 17.28 1.96
C VAL A 123 1.98 18.05 3.13
N ARG A 124 3.21 17.71 3.50
CA ARG A 124 3.93 18.39 4.56
C ARG A 124 4.86 19.44 3.97
N GLY A 125 4.68 20.69 4.42
CA GLY A 125 5.55 21.77 4.01
C GLY A 125 5.37 22.17 2.55
N GLN A 126 6.44 22.57 1.93
CA GLN A 126 6.43 23.15 0.59
C GLN A 126 6.92 22.20 -0.49
N ASN A 127 7.32 21.00 -0.13
CA ASN A 127 7.91 20.09 -1.12
C ASN A 127 6.93 19.15 -1.80
#